data_d06084315d3232d7291757ad583676a8
#
_entry.id   d06084315d3232d7291757ad583676a8
#
_cell.length_a   1.000
_cell.length_b   1.000
_cell.length_c   1.000
_cell.angle_alpha   90.00
_cell.angle_beta   90.00
_cell.angle_gamma   90.00
#
_symmetry.space_group_name_H-M   'P 1'
#
loop_
_entity.id
_entity.type
_entity.pdbx_description
1 polymer ?
#
loop_
_entity_poly.entity_id
_entity_poly.type
_entity_poly.pdbx_seq_one_letter_code
_entity_poly.pdbx_strand_id
1 'polypeptide(L)'
;EAIGEPCIPSKVVETVEDALDFAEVIHYPVIVRPAFTLGGTGGGIAYSKDELHEIATNGLRLSPITQILVEKCISGWKEIEFEVIRDAKGNVITVCSMENFDPVGVHTGDSIVIAPAVTLADKEYQMLRTAALNIIQALKVEGGCNCQFALKPDSFEYSVIEVNPRVSRSSALASKATGYPIAKVATKIAIGYSLDEIVNQVTGKTYACFEPALDYVVVKFPKWPFD
;
A
#
# COMPACT_ATOMS: atom_id res chain seq x y z
N GLU A 1 -5.51 13.00 -0.39
CA GLU A 1 -5.75 14.34 -0.99
C GLU A 1 -5.65 15.47 0.05
N ALA A 2 -6.31 15.38 1.21
CA ALA A 2 -6.34 16.46 2.22
C ALA A 2 -4.95 16.94 2.72
N ILE A 3 -3.94 16.09 2.62
CA ILE A 3 -2.54 16.38 2.99
C ILE A 3 -1.61 16.55 1.79
N GLY A 4 -2.17 16.61 0.57
CA GLY A 4 -1.40 16.75 -0.66
C GLY A 4 -0.76 15.49 -1.21
N GLU A 5 -0.98 14.32 -0.59
CA GLU A 5 -0.48 13.05 -1.11
C GLU A 5 -1.32 12.60 -2.31
N PRO A 6 -0.69 12.20 -3.43
CA PRO A 6 -1.41 11.82 -4.64
C PRO A 6 -2.11 10.46 -4.46
N CYS A 7 -3.37 10.42 -4.87
CA CYS A 7 -4.17 9.19 -4.93
C CYS A 7 -4.50 8.86 -6.37
N ILE A 8 -4.79 7.60 -6.65
CA ILE A 8 -5.22 7.18 -7.99
C ILE A 8 -6.55 7.85 -8.31
N PRO A 9 -6.67 8.58 -9.45
CA PRO A 9 -7.94 9.15 -9.87
C PRO A 9 -9.02 8.07 -9.97
N SER A 10 -10.07 8.21 -9.18
CA SER A 10 -11.16 7.21 -9.09
C SER A 10 -12.50 7.87 -8.82
N LYS A 11 -13.58 7.22 -9.27
CA LYS A 11 -14.96 7.63 -9.03
C LYS A 11 -15.86 6.44 -8.83
N VAL A 12 -16.70 6.47 -7.81
CA VAL A 12 -17.80 5.52 -7.66
C VAL A 12 -18.95 5.99 -8.56
N VAL A 13 -19.48 5.09 -9.36
CA VAL A 13 -20.56 5.38 -10.31
C VAL A 13 -21.65 4.32 -10.23
N GLU A 14 -22.89 4.69 -10.59
CA GLU A 14 -24.08 3.85 -10.56
C GLU A 14 -24.67 3.63 -11.95
N THR A 15 -24.13 4.29 -12.97
CA THR A 15 -24.55 4.16 -14.36
C THR A 15 -23.37 3.91 -15.28
N VAL A 16 -23.63 3.33 -16.45
CA VAL A 16 -22.61 3.12 -17.49
C VAL A 16 -22.17 4.45 -18.09
N GLU A 17 -23.09 5.39 -18.25
CA GLU A 17 -22.84 6.72 -18.78
C GLU A 17 -21.84 7.47 -17.90
N ASP A 18 -22.04 7.49 -16.58
CA ASP A 18 -21.10 8.10 -15.63
C ASP A 18 -19.71 7.45 -15.68
N ALA A 19 -19.66 6.13 -15.90
CA ALA A 19 -18.38 5.42 -16.06
C ALA A 19 -17.64 5.87 -17.31
N LEU A 20 -18.35 5.98 -18.45
CA LEU A 20 -17.79 6.43 -19.71
C LEU A 20 -17.32 7.88 -19.64
N ASP A 21 -18.13 8.76 -19.08
CA ASP A 21 -17.79 10.19 -18.92
C ASP A 21 -16.56 10.37 -18.04
N PHE A 22 -16.45 9.63 -16.95
CA PHE A 22 -15.28 9.69 -16.09
C PHE A 22 -14.02 9.13 -16.77
N ALA A 23 -14.15 8.05 -17.55
CA ALA A 23 -13.04 7.47 -18.29
C ALA A 23 -12.46 8.42 -19.36
N GLU A 24 -13.30 9.27 -19.99
CA GLU A 24 -12.81 10.31 -20.92
C GLU A 24 -11.93 11.35 -20.20
N VAL A 25 -12.19 11.61 -18.91
CA VAL A 25 -11.38 12.56 -18.10
C VAL A 25 -10.04 11.96 -17.69
N ILE A 26 -10.03 10.70 -17.23
CA ILE A 26 -8.82 10.05 -16.70
C ILE A 26 -8.02 9.28 -17.75
N HIS A 27 -8.57 9.12 -18.94
CA HIS A 27 -8.06 8.38 -20.10
C HIS A 27 -7.86 6.88 -19.87
N TYR A 28 -8.03 6.12 -20.95
CA TYR A 28 -7.81 4.66 -20.93
C TYR A 28 -6.31 4.30 -20.80
N PRO A 29 -5.96 3.11 -20.28
CA PRO A 29 -6.85 2.12 -19.73
C PRO A 29 -7.38 2.50 -18.34
N VAL A 30 -8.57 1.97 -18.00
CA VAL A 30 -9.20 2.13 -16.69
C VAL A 30 -9.52 0.77 -16.06
N ILE A 31 -9.57 0.72 -14.74
CA ILE A 31 -9.97 -0.46 -13.97
C ILE A 31 -11.39 -0.26 -13.47
N VAL A 32 -12.20 -1.32 -13.58
CA VAL A 32 -13.56 -1.38 -13.01
C VAL A 32 -13.59 -2.39 -11.89
N ARG A 33 -14.09 -1.98 -10.72
CA ARG A 33 -14.27 -2.85 -9.55
C ARG A 33 -15.70 -2.76 -9.05
N PRO A 34 -16.54 -3.81 -9.20
CA PRO A 34 -17.87 -3.82 -8.62
C PRO A 34 -17.83 -3.80 -7.10
N ALA A 35 -18.70 -2.99 -6.48
CA ALA A 35 -18.79 -2.91 -5.03
C ALA A 35 -19.33 -4.22 -4.45
N PHE A 36 -18.74 -4.65 -3.32
CA PHE A 36 -19.15 -5.84 -2.54
C PHE A 36 -19.12 -7.16 -3.32
N THR A 37 -18.33 -7.28 -4.37
CA THR A 37 -18.03 -8.57 -5.02
C THR A 37 -16.76 -9.21 -4.46
N LEU A 38 -16.66 -10.53 -4.54
CA LEU A 38 -15.51 -11.29 -4.06
C LEU A 38 -14.61 -11.72 -5.25
N GLY A 39 -13.31 -11.74 -5.02
CA GLY A 39 -12.34 -12.29 -5.96
C GLY A 39 -12.29 -11.59 -7.32
N GLY A 40 -12.63 -10.30 -7.38
CA GLY A 40 -12.61 -9.52 -8.63
C GLY A 40 -13.72 -9.85 -9.61
N THR A 41 -14.76 -10.60 -9.18
CA THR A 41 -15.89 -10.99 -10.03
C THR A 41 -16.59 -9.78 -10.63
N GLY A 42 -16.72 -9.76 -11.95
CA GLY A 42 -17.39 -8.69 -12.72
C GLY A 42 -16.54 -7.43 -12.91
N GLY A 43 -15.31 -7.39 -12.38
CA GLY A 43 -14.34 -6.34 -12.66
C GLY A 43 -13.43 -6.66 -13.84
N GLY A 44 -12.62 -5.70 -14.24
CA GLY A 44 -11.65 -5.87 -15.32
C GLY A 44 -10.94 -4.58 -15.69
N ILE A 45 -10.02 -4.69 -16.64
CA ILE A 45 -9.34 -3.54 -17.25
C ILE A 45 -9.98 -3.29 -18.61
N ALA A 46 -10.40 -2.06 -18.84
CA ALA A 46 -10.92 -1.61 -20.12
C ALA A 46 -9.89 -0.72 -20.84
N TYR A 47 -9.58 -1.07 -22.06
CA TYR A 47 -8.64 -0.34 -22.91
C TYR A 47 -9.35 0.57 -23.92
N SER A 48 -10.67 0.42 -24.04
CA SER A 48 -11.51 1.18 -24.95
C SER A 48 -12.88 1.48 -24.35
N LYS A 49 -13.60 2.39 -25.00
CA LYS A 49 -14.99 2.74 -24.62
C LYS A 49 -15.94 1.54 -24.68
N ASP A 50 -15.79 0.71 -25.71
CA ASP A 50 -16.67 -0.47 -25.90
C ASP A 50 -16.41 -1.52 -24.82
N GLU A 51 -15.16 -1.80 -24.51
CA GLU A 51 -14.78 -2.69 -23.41
C GLU A 51 -15.29 -2.16 -22.05
N LEU A 52 -15.15 -0.84 -21.81
CA LEU A 52 -15.66 -0.24 -20.58
C LEU A 52 -17.19 -0.38 -20.48
N HIS A 53 -17.90 -0.15 -21.57
CA HIS A 53 -19.37 -0.32 -21.60
C HIS A 53 -19.79 -1.74 -21.21
N GLU A 54 -19.13 -2.76 -21.75
CA GLU A 54 -19.40 -4.15 -21.44
C GLU A 54 -19.09 -4.49 -19.97
N ILE A 55 -17.87 -4.16 -19.51
CA ILE A 55 -17.41 -4.44 -18.15
C ILE A 55 -18.26 -3.69 -17.12
N ALA A 56 -18.57 -2.41 -17.35
CA ALA A 56 -19.37 -1.59 -16.45
C ALA A 56 -20.81 -2.13 -16.36
N THR A 57 -21.44 -2.50 -17.48
CA THR A 57 -22.76 -3.10 -17.51
C THR A 57 -22.81 -4.38 -16.67
N ASN A 58 -21.84 -5.26 -16.86
CA ASN A 58 -21.77 -6.51 -16.10
C ASN A 58 -21.46 -6.24 -14.61
N GLY A 59 -20.55 -5.33 -14.31
CA GLY A 59 -20.17 -4.96 -12.96
C GLY A 59 -21.33 -4.37 -12.15
N LEU A 60 -22.09 -3.44 -12.72
CA LEU A 60 -23.29 -2.86 -12.10
C LEU A 60 -24.34 -3.93 -11.81
N ARG A 61 -24.53 -4.89 -12.74
CA ARG A 61 -25.48 -6.00 -12.56
C ARG A 61 -25.06 -6.95 -11.43
N LEU A 62 -23.76 -7.18 -11.26
CA LEU A 62 -23.22 -8.12 -10.26
C LEU A 62 -23.04 -7.48 -8.88
N SER A 63 -22.93 -6.17 -8.81
CA SER A 63 -22.86 -5.45 -7.54
C SER A 63 -24.22 -5.51 -6.81
N PRO A 64 -24.26 -5.97 -5.54
CA PRO A 64 -25.49 -6.02 -4.75
C PRO A 64 -26.16 -4.65 -4.55
N ILE A 65 -25.42 -3.58 -4.71
CA ILE A 65 -25.90 -2.20 -4.54
C ILE A 65 -25.83 -1.38 -5.83
N THR A 66 -25.60 -2.06 -6.98
CA THR A 66 -25.54 -1.43 -8.30
C THR A 66 -24.51 -0.28 -8.35
N GLN A 67 -23.32 -0.52 -7.80
CA GLN A 67 -22.20 0.44 -7.81
C GLN A 67 -20.93 -0.20 -8.32
N ILE A 68 -20.16 0.55 -9.09
CA ILE A 68 -18.80 0.20 -9.50
C ILE A 68 -17.85 1.36 -9.19
N LEU A 69 -16.61 1.03 -8.86
CA LEU A 69 -15.50 1.97 -8.85
C LEU A 69 -14.82 1.93 -10.22
N VAL A 70 -14.65 3.09 -10.83
CA VAL A 70 -13.82 3.28 -12.02
C VAL A 70 -12.58 4.05 -11.62
N GLU A 71 -11.40 3.53 -11.94
CA GLU A 71 -10.13 4.16 -11.57
C GLU A 71 -9.11 4.10 -12.70
N LYS A 72 -8.14 5.04 -12.68
CA LYS A 72 -7.01 5.05 -13.60
C LYS A 72 -6.20 3.76 -13.46
N CYS A 73 -5.95 3.08 -14.57
CA CYS A 73 -5.07 1.91 -14.58
C CYS A 73 -3.60 2.35 -14.46
N ILE A 74 -2.93 1.83 -13.44
CA ILE A 74 -1.49 2.03 -13.19
C ILE A 74 -0.72 0.71 -13.27
N SER A 75 -1.21 -0.23 -14.08
CA SER A 75 -0.53 -1.51 -14.33
C SER A 75 0.90 -1.28 -14.81
N GLY A 76 1.82 -2.07 -14.30
CA GLY A 76 3.24 -1.95 -14.64
C GLY A 76 4.03 -0.95 -13.78
N TRP A 77 3.39 -0.19 -12.90
CA TRP A 77 4.11 0.60 -11.91
C TRP A 77 4.71 -0.31 -10.83
N LYS A 78 5.83 0.12 -10.23
CA LYS A 78 6.42 -0.58 -9.09
C LYS A 78 5.51 -0.47 -7.88
N GLU A 79 5.35 -1.55 -7.13
CA GLU A 79 4.65 -1.53 -5.86
C GLU A 79 5.67 -1.50 -4.72
N ILE A 80 5.63 -0.42 -3.94
CA ILE A 80 6.54 -0.16 -2.82
C ILE A 80 5.72 -0.03 -1.55
N GLU A 81 6.18 -0.70 -0.49
CA GLU A 81 5.54 -0.66 0.81
C GLU A 81 6.46 -0.07 1.87
N PHE A 82 5.87 0.63 2.83
CA PHE A 82 6.56 1.07 4.05
C PHE A 82 5.80 0.57 5.27
N GLU A 83 6.50 -0.14 6.14
CA GLU A 83 6.05 -0.39 7.51
C GLU A 83 6.45 0.78 8.38
N VAL A 84 5.46 1.46 8.93
CA VAL A 84 5.60 2.68 9.73
C VAL A 84 5.04 2.43 11.11
N ILE A 85 5.61 3.06 12.13
CA ILE A 85 5.08 3.00 13.49
C ILE A 85 5.05 4.39 14.12
N ARG A 86 3.98 4.70 14.85
CA ARG A 86 3.77 5.99 15.53
C ARG A 86 3.21 5.79 16.92
N ASP A 87 3.63 6.63 17.88
CA ASP A 87 3.08 6.65 19.23
C ASP A 87 2.12 7.86 19.48
N ALA A 88 1.53 7.90 20.67
CA ALA A 88 0.60 8.94 21.07
C ALA A 88 1.25 10.34 21.17
N LYS A 89 2.57 10.40 21.44
CA LYS A 89 3.33 11.68 21.49
C LYS A 89 3.63 12.24 20.10
N GLY A 90 3.39 11.46 19.03
CA GLY A 90 3.66 11.85 17.66
C GLY A 90 5.06 11.50 17.17
N ASN A 91 5.84 10.73 17.94
CA ASN A 91 7.07 10.15 17.42
C ASN A 91 6.71 9.13 16.34
N VAL A 92 7.39 9.18 15.20
CA VAL A 92 7.12 8.33 14.04
C VAL A 92 8.42 7.92 13.37
N ILE A 93 8.49 6.66 12.95
CA ILE A 93 9.61 6.12 12.18
C ILE A 93 9.12 5.20 11.07
N THR A 94 9.96 4.99 10.06
CA THR A 94 9.84 3.87 9.14
C THR A 94 10.64 2.69 9.69
N VAL A 95 10.02 1.52 9.79
CA VAL A 95 10.69 0.30 10.24
C VAL A 95 11.38 -0.40 9.09
N CYS A 96 10.71 -0.47 7.94
CA CYS A 96 11.22 -1.15 6.75
C CYS A 96 10.54 -0.63 5.49
N SER A 97 11.30 -0.47 4.42
CA SER A 97 10.77 -0.41 3.06
C SER A 97 10.75 -1.82 2.47
N MET A 98 9.79 -2.09 1.62
CA MET A 98 9.69 -3.36 0.88
C MET A 98 9.28 -3.07 -0.56
N GLU A 99 9.69 -3.95 -1.44
CA GLU A 99 9.40 -3.88 -2.86
C GLU A 99 8.79 -5.21 -3.32
N ASN A 100 7.65 -5.15 -3.99
CA ASN A 100 7.09 -6.30 -4.66
C ASN A 100 7.81 -6.51 -5.99
N PHE A 101 8.27 -7.74 -6.24
CA PHE A 101 8.92 -8.09 -7.52
C PHE A 101 7.94 -7.98 -8.67
N ASP A 102 6.70 -8.39 -8.45
CA ASP A 102 5.61 -8.23 -9.40
C ASP A 102 5.08 -6.79 -9.37
N PRO A 103 4.76 -6.21 -10.53
CA PRO A 103 4.22 -4.87 -10.59
C PRO A 103 2.80 -4.79 -10.00
N VAL A 104 2.32 -3.55 -9.83
CA VAL A 104 0.95 -3.27 -9.36
C VAL A 104 -0.08 -4.08 -10.15
N GLY A 105 -0.97 -4.76 -9.41
CA GLY A 105 -2.00 -5.65 -9.94
C GLY A 105 -1.89 -7.09 -9.43
N VAL A 106 -0.72 -7.50 -8.94
CA VAL A 106 -0.54 -8.78 -8.25
C VAL A 106 -0.65 -8.55 -6.75
N HIS A 107 -1.47 -9.36 -6.07
CA HIS A 107 -1.67 -9.19 -4.63
C HIS A 107 -0.36 -9.43 -3.86
N THR A 108 0.01 -8.53 -2.95
CA THR A 108 1.25 -8.56 -2.16
C THR A 108 1.50 -9.91 -1.45
N GLY A 109 0.42 -10.58 -1.00
CA GLY A 109 0.51 -11.90 -0.38
C GLY A 109 1.05 -12.97 -1.33
N ASP A 110 0.85 -12.78 -2.61
CA ASP A 110 1.13 -13.73 -3.68
C ASP A 110 2.42 -13.40 -4.44
N SER A 111 2.97 -12.22 -4.20
CA SER A 111 4.20 -11.72 -4.81
C SER A 111 5.47 -12.17 -4.07
N ILE A 112 6.59 -12.20 -4.81
CA ILE A 112 7.92 -12.18 -4.21
C ILE A 112 8.16 -10.79 -3.66
N VAL A 113 8.59 -10.70 -2.39
CA VAL A 113 8.82 -9.41 -1.71
C VAL A 113 10.27 -9.30 -1.26
N ILE A 114 10.87 -8.19 -1.53
CA ILE A 114 12.27 -7.86 -1.19
C ILE A 114 12.27 -6.79 -0.09
N ALA A 115 13.02 -7.01 0.95
CA ALA A 115 13.19 -6.09 2.10
C ALA A 115 14.68 -5.88 2.42
N PRO A 116 15.22 -4.65 2.44
CA PRO A 116 14.56 -3.41 2.04
C PRO A 116 14.35 -3.32 0.53
N ALA A 117 13.59 -2.32 0.05
CA ALA A 117 13.49 -1.99 -1.37
C ALA A 117 14.88 -1.67 -1.95
N VAL A 118 15.24 -2.31 -3.08
CA VAL A 118 16.61 -2.25 -3.63
C VAL A 118 16.70 -1.55 -4.98
N THR A 119 15.58 -1.31 -5.66
CA THR A 119 15.56 -0.68 -6.99
C THR A 119 15.24 0.81 -6.95
N LEU A 120 15.12 1.40 -5.75
CA LEU A 120 14.88 2.82 -5.57
C LEU A 120 16.18 3.60 -5.53
N ALA A 121 16.23 4.72 -6.25
CA ALA A 121 17.21 5.75 -5.98
C ALA A 121 16.95 6.41 -4.61
N ASP A 122 17.96 6.98 -3.97
CA ASP A 122 17.78 7.61 -2.66
C ASP A 122 16.68 8.69 -2.65
N LYS A 123 16.60 9.49 -3.71
CA LYS A 123 15.56 10.50 -3.85
C LYS A 123 14.14 9.90 -3.89
N GLU A 124 13.95 8.79 -4.59
CA GLU A 124 12.67 8.08 -4.63
C GLU A 124 12.32 7.50 -3.26
N TYR A 125 13.31 6.87 -2.61
CA TYR A 125 13.16 6.35 -1.26
C TYR A 125 12.74 7.44 -0.27
N GLN A 126 13.45 8.56 -0.22
CA GLN A 126 13.16 9.66 0.72
C GLN A 126 11.79 10.31 0.45
N MET A 127 11.40 10.41 -0.81
CA MET A 127 10.09 10.92 -1.22
C MET A 127 8.97 10.03 -0.67
N LEU A 128 9.02 8.74 -0.93
CA LEU A 128 7.99 7.79 -0.48
C LEU A 128 8.02 7.59 1.04
N ARG A 129 9.21 7.59 1.65
CA ARG A 129 9.36 7.58 3.12
C ARG A 129 8.68 8.79 3.75
N THR A 130 8.90 9.98 3.22
CA THR A 130 8.27 11.21 3.71
C THR A 130 6.76 11.14 3.58
N ALA A 131 6.25 10.68 2.44
CA ALA A 131 4.81 10.48 2.23
C ALA A 131 4.21 9.51 3.26
N ALA A 132 4.87 8.37 3.53
CA ALA A 132 4.41 7.40 4.54
C ALA A 132 4.34 8.02 5.95
N LEU A 133 5.35 8.80 6.35
CA LEU A 133 5.37 9.50 7.63
C LEU A 133 4.26 10.56 7.72
N ASN A 134 4.05 11.34 6.68
CA ASN A 134 2.98 12.35 6.62
C ASN A 134 1.59 11.71 6.75
N ILE A 135 1.36 10.61 6.05
CA ILE A 135 0.09 9.87 6.08
C ILE A 135 -0.23 9.38 7.49
N ILE A 136 0.70 8.67 8.14
CA ILE A 136 0.43 8.11 9.47
C ILE A 136 0.26 9.21 10.53
N GLN A 137 0.98 10.32 10.40
CA GLN A 137 0.81 11.50 11.25
C GLN A 137 -0.56 12.15 11.07
N ALA A 138 -0.99 12.36 9.83
CA ALA A 138 -2.28 12.96 9.50
C ALA A 138 -3.47 12.11 9.98
N LEU A 139 -3.35 10.79 9.83
CA LEU A 139 -4.35 9.83 10.30
C LEU A 139 -4.32 9.62 11.83
N LYS A 140 -3.28 10.13 12.52
CA LYS A 140 -3.07 9.96 13.98
C LYS A 140 -3.11 8.49 14.42
N VAL A 141 -2.67 7.58 13.56
CA VAL A 141 -2.58 6.16 13.91
C VAL A 141 -1.61 5.98 15.07
N GLU A 142 -1.99 5.20 16.07
CA GLU A 142 -1.13 4.77 17.16
C GLU A 142 -0.82 3.28 17.00
N GLY A 143 0.47 2.95 16.89
CA GLY A 143 0.95 1.60 16.58
C GLY A 143 1.47 1.48 15.15
N GLY A 144 1.42 0.24 14.62
CA GLY A 144 1.93 -0.08 13.28
C GLY A 144 0.95 0.26 12.17
N CYS A 145 1.49 0.67 11.03
CA CYS A 145 0.73 0.94 9.82
C CYS A 145 1.54 0.54 8.60
N ASN A 146 0.89 -0.08 7.63
CA ASN A 146 1.46 -0.37 6.31
C ASN A 146 0.94 0.66 5.31
N CYS A 147 1.85 1.31 4.60
CA CYS A 147 1.54 2.24 3.50
C CYS A 147 2.04 1.65 2.19
N GLN A 148 1.16 1.55 1.21
CA GLN A 148 1.46 1.01 -0.12
C GLN A 148 1.40 2.11 -1.17
N PHE A 149 2.43 2.15 -2.00
CA PHE A 149 2.62 3.14 -3.05
C PHE A 149 2.84 2.46 -4.39
N ALA A 150 2.27 3.04 -5.43
CA ALA A 150 2.69 2.79 -6.81
C ALA A 150 3.69 3.87 -7.23
N LEU A 151 4.83 3.46 -7.76
CA LEU A 151 5.83 4.35 -8.32
C LEU A 151 5.98 4.07 -9.81
N LYS A 152 5.77 5.10 -10.63
CA LYS A 152 5.95 4.98 -12.07
C LYS A 152 7.41 4.77 -12.42
N PRO A 153 7.77 3.72 -13.19
CA PRO A 153 9.13 3.52 -13.65
C PRO A 153 9.70 4.75 -14.34
N ASP A 154 10.99 5.02 -14.11
CA ASP A 154 11.74 6.14 -14.71
C ASP A 154 11.13 7.54 -14.47
N SER A 155 10.40 7.69 -13.37
CA SER A 155 9.72 8.94 -13.01
C SER A 155 9.65 9.08 -11.49
N PHE A 156 9.41 10.32 -11.00
CA PHE A 156 9.07 10.58 -9.61
C PHE A 156 7.56 10.63 -9.36
N GLU A 157 6.76 10.25 -10.36
CA GLU A 157 5.31 10.17 -10.23
C GLU A 157 4.94 8.94 -9.41
N TYR A 158 4.18 9.15 -8.33
CA TYR A 158 3.68 8.07 -7.49
C TYR A 158 2.22 8.30 -7.09
N SER A 159 1.60 7.26 -6.61
CA SER A 159 0.26 7.33 -6.02
C SER A 159 0.17 6.44 -4.79
N VAL A 160 -0.61 6.87 -3.79
CA VAL A 160 -0.98 6.03 -2.66
C VAL A 160 -2.00 5.00 -3.16
N ILE A 161 -1.69 3.71 -2.95
CA ILE A 161 -2.61 2.60 -3.26
C ILE A 161 -3.51 2.34 -2.07
N GLU A 162 -2.89 2.08 -0.91
CA GLU A 162 -3.60 1.62 0.28
C GLU A 162 -2.85 1.99 1.55
N VAL A 163 -3.61 2.26 2.61
CA VAL A 163 -3.08 2.49 3.96
C VAL A 163 -3.80 1.56 4.93
N ASN A 164 -3.03 0.69 5.58
CA ASN A 164 -3.53 -0.32 6.50
C ASN A 164 -3.11 0.02 7.93
N PRO A 165 -3.95 0.69 8.76
CA PRO A 165 -3.61 1.10 10.11
C PRO A 165 -3.68 -0.08 11.10
N ARG A 166 -2.91 -1.10 10.82
CA ARG A 166 -2.83 -2.35 11.60
C ARG A 166 -1.52 -3.07 11.31
N VAL A 167 -1.13 -3.96 12.21
CA VAL A 167 -0.09 -4.96 11.94
C VAL A 167 -0.61 -5.98 10.90
N SER A 168 0.22 -6.36 9.95
CA SER A 168 -0.12 -7.18 8.80
C SER A 168 0.88 -8.32 8.56
N ARG A 169 0.69 -9.08 7.49
CA ARG A 169 1.66 -10.10 7.05
C ARG A 169 3.01 -9.48 6.65
N SER A 170 2.99 -8.32 6.04
CA SER A 170 4.20 -7.55 5.69
C SER A 170 4.95 -7.08 6.93
N SER A 171 4.24 -6.72 8.02
CA SER A 171 4.89 -6.40 9.29
C SER A 171 5.69 -7.58 9.88
N ALA A 172 5.24 -8.82 9.64
CA ALA A 172 5.98 -10.00 10.08
C ALA A 172 7.28 -10.18 9.26
N LEU A 173 7.23 -9.95 7.93
CA LEU A 173 8.42 -9.94 7.08
C LEU A 173 9.37 -8.82 7.49
N ALA A 174 8.88 -7.60 7.64
CA ALA A 174 9.67 -6.46 8.09
C ALA A 174 10.35 -6.72 9.45
N SER A 175 9.61 -7.29 10.41
CA SER A 175 10.18 -7.64 11.72
C SER A 175 11.29 -8.68 11.62
N LYS A 176 11.15 -9.69 10.75
CA LYS A 176 12.21 -10.68 10.52
C LYS A 176 13.42 -10.09 9.80
N ALA A 177 13.18 -9.23 8.80
CA ALA A 177 14.23 -8.62 8.02
C ALA A 177 15.06 -7.64 8.87
N THR A 178 14.41 -6.80 9.68
CA THR A 178 15.07 -5.73 10.43
C THR A 178 15.48 -6.11 11.84
N GLY A 179 14.93 -7.20 12.38
CA GLY A 179 15.04 -7.50 13.81
C GLY A 179 14.20 -6.56 14.70
N TYR A 180 13.44 -5.61 14.12
CA TYR A 180 12.60 -4.71 14.89
C TYR A 180 11.26 -5.38 15.21
N PRO A 181 10.90 -5.58 16.48
CA PRO A 181 9.72 -6.37 16.86
C PRO A 181 8.44 -5.53 16.79
N ILE A 182 7.93 -5.25 15.58
CA ILE A 182 6.78 -4.35 15.33
C ILE A 182 5.59 -4.66 16.23
N ALA A 183 5.14 -5.92 16.27
CA ALA A 183 3.95 -6.29 17.04
C ALA A 183 4.13 -6.00 18.54
N LYS A 184 5.32 -6.28 19.09
CA LYS A 184 5.63 -6.02 20.50
C LYS A 184 5.69 -4.54 20.81
N VAL A 185 6.30 -3.75 19.94
CA VAL A 185 6.37 -2.29 20.08
C VAL A 185 4.97 -1.69 19.98
N ALA A 186 4.18 -2.10 18.97
CA ALA A 186 2.79 -1.65 18.82
C ALA A 186 1.93 -1.99 20.05
N THR A 187 2.11 -3.18 20.66
CA THR A 187 1.42 -3.54 21.91
C THR A 187 1.82 -2.63 23.07
N LYS A 188 3.09 -2.27 23.19
CA LYS A 188 3.54 -1.33 24.23
C LYS A 188 3.00 0.09 24.01
N ILE A 189 2.92 0.54 22.76
CA ILE A 189 2.27 1.82 22.42
C ILE A 189 0.80 1.80 22.86
N ALA A 190 0.08 0.72 22.58
CA ALA A 190 -1.34 0.56 22.94
C ALA A 190 -1.61 0.64 24.45
N ILE A 191 -0.61 0.35 25.29
CA ILE A 191 -0.71 0.49 26.76
C ILE A 191 -0.03 1.78 27.28
N GLY A 192 0.28 2.73 26.38
CA GLY A 192 0.67 4.10 26.74
C GLY A 192 2.17 4.41 26.72
N TYR A 193 3.04 3.47 26.30
CA TYR A 193 4.47 3.79 26.15
C TYR A 193 4.72 4.56 24.83
N SER A 194 5.70 5.46 24.88
CA SER A 194 6.21 6.13 23.68
C SER A 194 7.45 5.41 23.11
N LEU A 195 7.75 5.66 21.84
CA LEU A 195 8.87 5.02 21.14
C LEU A 195 10.23 5.27 21.80
N ASP A 196 10.41 6.43 22.41
CA ASP A 196 11.62 6.82 23.13
C ASP A 196 11.74 6.18 24.54
N GLU A 197 10.68 5.59 25.04
CA GLU A 197 10.64 4.85 26.32
C GLU A 197 10.79 3.32 26.13
N ILE A 198 10.55 2.83 24.92
CA ILE A 198 10.60 1.40 24.60
C ILE A 198 12.02 1.00 24.21
N VAL A 199 12.69 0.20 25.02
CA VAL A 199 13.99 -0.39 24.65
C VAL A 199 13.77 -1.43 23.55
N ASN A 200 14.52 -1.34 22.47
CA ASN A 200 14.55 -2.36 21.43
C ASN A 200 15.25 -3.61 21.98
N GLN A 201 14.47 -4.68 22.11
CA GLN A 201 14.96 -5.91 22.76
C GLN A 201 15.96 -6.69 21.92
N VAL A 202 16.01 -6.45 20.61
CA VAL A 202 16.98 -7.12 19.73
C VAL A 202 18.37 -6.52 19.92
N THR A 203 18.46 -5.20 20.01
CA THR A 203 19.74 -4.53 20.25
C THR A 203 20.11 -4.48 21.74
N GLY A 204 19.12 -4.44 22.62
CA GLY A 204 19.28 -4.30 24.08
C GLY A 204 19.83 -2.96 24.55
N LYS A 205 20.16 -2.06 23.61
CA LYS A 205 20.84 -0.78 23.89
C LYS A 205 20.18 0.43 23.28
N THR A 206 19.48 0.26 22.15
CA THR A 206 18.77 1.35 21.45
C THR A 206 17.31 1.38 21.83
N TYR A 207 16.65 2.50 21.56
CA TYR A 207 15.21 2.65 21.74
C TYR A 207 14.45 2.40 20.44
N ALA A 208 13.14 2.16 20.57
CA ALA A 208 12.27 1.87 19.44
C ALA A 208 12.05 3.07 18.50
N CYS A 209 12.50 4.27 18.89
CA CYS A 209 12.45 5.47 18.05
C CYS A 209 13.56 5.53 16.99
N PHE A 210 14.51 4.60 16.98
CA PHE A 210 15.56 4.54 15.96
C PHE A 210 15.15 3.64 14.82
N GLU A 211 15.25 4.17 13.60
CA GLU A 211 15.00 3.39 12.38
C GLU A 211 16.07 2.30 12.21
N PRO A 212 15.68 1.07 11.87
CA PRO A 212 16.65 0.03 11.54
C PRO A 212 17.45 0.37 10.29
N ALA A 213 18.73 0.04 10.29
CA ALA A 213 19.61 0.08 9.14
C ALA A 213 20.02 -1.35 8.76
N LEU A 214 19.91 -1.70 7.48
CA LEU A 214 20.22 -3.03 6.97
C LEU A 214 21.38 -2.97 5.98
N ASP A 215 22.32 -3.89 6.11
CA ASP A 215 23.44 -4.14 5.19
C ASP A 215 23.27 -5.45 4.40
N TYR A 216 22.08 -6.02 4.41
CA TYR A 216 21.69 -7.23 3.69
C TYR A 216 20.26 -7.10 3.14
N VAL A 217 19.89 -8.04 2.28
CA VAL A 217 18.58 -8.11 1.66
C VAL A 217 17.90 -9.42 2.06
N VAL A 218 16.63 -9.34 2.39
CA VAL A 218 15.77 -10.50 2.67
C VAL A 218 14.75 -10.63 1.56
N VAL A 219 14.64 -11.82 0.98
CA VAL A 219 13.68 -12.12 -0.07
C VAL A 219 12.67 -13.14 0.44
N LYS A 220 11.39 -12.79 0.36
CA LYS A 220 10.27 -13.69 0.66
C LYS A 220 9.79 -14.32 -0.64
N PHE A 221 9.81 -15.65 -0.72
CA PHE A 221 9.17 -16.42 -1.78
C PHE A 221 7.88 -17.06 -1.26
N PRO A 222 6.72 -16.89 -1.92
CA PRO A 222 5.51 -17.63 -1.59
C PRO A 222 5.70 -19.11 -1.93
N LYS A 223 5.16 -19.99 -1.08
CA LYS A 223 5.01 -21.42 -1.38
C LYS A 223 3.53 -21.73 -1.51
N TRP A 224 3.14 -22.19 -2.69
CA TRP A 224 1.78 -22.52 -3.01
C TRP A 224 1.47 -23.99 -2.69
N PRO A 225 0.35 -24.31 -2.06
CA PRO A 225 -0.07 -25.68 -1.82
C PRO A 225 -0.82 -26.21 -3.05
N PHE A 226 -0.09 -26.50 -4.12
CA PHE A 226 -0.66 -27.09 -5.33
C PHE A 226 -0.66 -28.63 -5.30
N ASP A 227 -0.33 -29.26 -4.17
CA ASP A 227 -0.27 -30.70 -3.95
C ASP A 227 -1.65 -31.29 -3.60
#